data_ad03fcf37209dd88eeadceab1c1a8e5f
#
_entry.id   ad03fcf37209dd88eeadceab1c1a8e5f
#
_cell.length_a   1.000
_cell.length_b   1.000
_cell.length_c   1.000
_cell.angle_alpha   90.00
_cell.angle_beta   90.00
_cell.angle_gamma   90.00
#
_symmetry.space_group_name_H-M   'P 1'
#
loop_
_entity.id
_entity.type
_entity.pdbx_description
1 polymer ?
#
loop_
_entity_poly.entity_id
_entity_poly.type
_entity_poly.pdbx_seq_one_letter_code
_entity_poly.pdbx_strand_id
1 'polypeptide(L)'
;IQEARVFNQSSISPRRCRILLTKILYLLYTGEKFSQQEATDLFFGATKLFQNKDAGLRQMVYLAIKELAPCAQDVIMVTASIMKDMQPNTEVVYRPNAIRALMRVIDPSMVQGIERYLKSAIVDRNPSVSCAALVSSYHLFVESRDVVKRWGNEVQEAINMRPAVTQNTSSFSGF
;
A
#
# COMPACT_ATOMS: atom_id res chain seq x y z
N ILE A 1 -15.25 14.62 -10.79
CA ILE A 1 -14.26 14.42 -11.87
C ILE A 1 -13.63 15.73 -12.31
N GLN A 2 -14.39 16.82 -12.53
CA GLN A 2 -13.80 18.11 -12.93
C GLN A 2 -12.72 18.60 -11.95
N GLU A 3 -12.90 18.43 -10.64
CA GLU A 3 -11.91 18.78 -9.62
C GLU A 3 -10.62 17.94 -9.74
N ALA A 4 -10.66 16.72 -10.30
CA ALA A 4 -9.51 15.83 -10.45
C ALA A 4 -8.42 16.36 -11.41
N ARG A 5 -8.74 17.39 -12.19
CA ARG A 5 -7.73 18.11 -13.01
C ARG A 5 -6.58 18.69 -12.18
N VAL A 6 -6.78 18.86 -10.86
CA VAL A 6 -5.72 19.26 -9.91
C VAL A 6 -4.55 18.29 -9.90
N PHE A 7 -4.78 16.99 -10.13
CA PHE A 7 -3.70 15.99 -10.20
C PHE A 7 -2.77 16.17 -11.41
N ASN A 8 -3.21 16.88 -12.43
CA ASN A 8 -2.48 17.09 -13.69
C ASN A 8 -1.85 18.49 -13.79
N GLN A 9 -1.89 19.31 -12.72
CA GLN A 9 -1.31 20.65 -12.74
C GLN A 9 0.22 20.57 -12.68
N SER A 10 0.88 21.53 -13.31
CA SER A 10 2.35 21.67 -13.27
C SER A 10 2.88 21.93 -11.85
N SER A 11 2.09 22.61 -11.03
CA SER A 11 2.39 22.87 -9.61
C SER A 11 1.39 22.13 -8.74
N ILE A 12 1.82 20.99 -8.16
CA ILE A 12 1.01 20.17 -7.27
C ILE A 12 0.92 20.82 -5.89
N SER A 13 -0.30 21.12 -5.43
CA SER A 13 -0.57 21.51 -4.05
C SER A 13 -0.92 20.27 -3.22
N PRO A 14 -0.05 19.78 -2.32
CA PRO A 14 -0.32 18.56 -1.54
C PRO A 14 -1.61 18.65 -0.74
N ARG A 15 -1.89 19.82 -0.15
CA ARG A 15 -3.12 20.04 0.63
C ARG A 15 -4.38 19.90 -0.21
N ARG A 16 -4.41 20.48 -1.41
CA ARG A 16 -5.58 20.38 -2.31
C ARG A 16 -5.77 18.95 -2.79
N CYS A 17 -4.70 18.28 -3.17
CA CYS A 17 -4.76 16.87 -3.58
C CYS A 17 -5.24 15.97 -2.46
N ARG A 18 -4.78 16.16 -1.21
CA ARG A 18 -5.29 15.40 -0.05
C ARG A 18 -6.78 15.59 0.17
N ILE A 19 -7.26 16.84 0.14
CA ILE A 19 -8.70 17.14 0.30
C ILE A 19 -9.51 16.43 -0.79
N LEU A 20 -9.06 16.49 -2.03
CA LEU A 20 -9.76 15.85 -3.14
C LEU A 20 -9.75 14.32 -3.03
N LEU A 21 -8.60 13.71 -2.72
CA LEU A 21 -8.53 12.27 -2.47
C LEU A 21 -9.44 11.85 -1.32
N THR A 22 -9.50 12.65 -0.24
CA THR A 22 -10.44 12.39 0.87
C THR A 22 -11.89 12.42 0.41
N LYS A 23 -12.29 13.39 -0.43
CA LYS A 23 -13.65 13.44 -1.00
C LYS A 23 -13.96 12.20 -1.84
N ILE A 24 -13.03 11.79 -2.72
CA ILE A 24 -13.19 10.60 -3.58
C ILE A 24 -13.37 9.35 -2.72
N LEU A 25 -12.50 9.15 -1.73
CA LEU A 25 -12.55 8.01 -0.83
C LEU A 25 -13.82 8.01 0.03
N TYR A 26 -14.27 9.17 0.48
CA TYR A 26 -15.52 9.32 1.22
C TYR A 26 -16.73 8.92 0.35
N LEU A 27 -16.78 9.36 -0.91
CA LEU A 27 -17.85 8.96 -1.84
C LEU A 27 -17.86 7.44 -2.06
N LEU A 28 -16.70 6.81 -2.27
CA LEU A 28 -16.60 5.36 -2.36
C LEU A 28 -17.08 4.66 -1.07
N TYR A 29 -16.70 5.20 0.09
CA TYR A 29 -17.10 4.65 1.38
C TYR A 29 -18.62 4.76 1.63
N THR A 30 -19.26 5.82 1.16
CA THR A 30 -20.73 6.03 1.28
C THR A 30 -21.51 5.21 0.24
N GLY A 31 -20.83 4.44 -0.61
CA GLY A 31 -21.45 3.55 -1.59
C GLY A 31 -21.72 4.19 -2.96
N GLU A 32 -21.23 5.41 -3.19
CA GLU A 32 -21.27 6.02 -4.51
C GLU A 32 -20.42 5.22 -5.48
N LYS A 33 -20.92 5.07 -6.71
CA LYS A 33 -20.25 4.29 -7.76
C LYS A 33 -19.75 5.23 -8.85
N PHE A 34 -18.46 5.13 -9.13
CA PHE A 34 -17.87 5.71 -10.33
C PHE A 34 -18.04 4.75 -11.50
N SER A 35 -18.26 5.29 -12.69
CA SER A 35 -18.13 4.48 -13.91
C SER A 35 -16.68 3.97 -14.03
N GLN A 36 -16.50 2.89 -14.79
CA GLN A 36 -15.18 2.29 -14.96
C GLN A 36 -14.15 3.30 -15.53
N GLN A 37 -14.58 4.13 -16.49
CA GLN A 37 -13.75 5.17 -17.07
C GLN A 37 -13.37 6.23 -16.01
N GLU A 38 -14.33 6.69 -15.24
CA GLU A 38 -14.10 7.67 -14.17
C GLU A 38 -13.15 7.14 -13.10
N ALA A 39 -13.34 5.88 -12.66
CA ALA A 39 -12.46 5.23 -11.70
C ALA A 39 -11.04 5.09 -12.25
N THR A 40 -10.90 4.76 -13.54
CA THR A 40 -9.61 4.66 -14.22
C THR A 40 -8.90 6.01 -14.31
N ASP A 41 -9.61 7.06 -14.67
CA ASP A 41 -9.07 8.42 -14.75
C ASP A 41 -8.61 8.93 -13.37
N LEU A 42 -9.40 8.67 -12.33
CA LEU A 42 -9.07 9.00 -10.94
C LEU A 42 -7.87 8.19 -10.43
N PHE A 43 -7.82 6.90 -10.75
CA PHE A 43 -6.72 6.01 -10.39
C PHE A 43 -5.40 6.49 -10.98
N PHE A 44 -5.34 6.70 -12.30
CA PHE A 44 -4.12 7.19 -12.95
C PHE A 44 -3.79 8.63 -12.58
N GLY A 45 -4.79 9.47 -12.32
CA GLY A 45 -4.58 10.80 -11.76
C GLY A 45 -3.87 10.75 -10.39
N ALA A 46 -4.33 9.88 -9.49
CA ALA A 46 -3.71 9.70 -8.18
C ALA A 46 -2.27 9.15 -8.28
N THR A 47 -2.01 8.22 -9.20
CA THR A 47 -0.67 7.62 -9.34
C THR A 47 0.40 8.61 -9.82
N LYS A 48 0.03 9.69 -10.51
CA LYS A 48 0.97 10.76 -10.87
C LYS A 48 1.58 11.46 -9.65
N LEU A 49 0.91 11.36 -8.49
CA LEU A 49 1.35 11.97 -7.24
C LEU A 49 2.42 11.16 -6.49
N PHE A 50 2.81 9.97 -6.98
CA PHE A 50 3.88 9.14 -6.40
C PHE A 50 5.21 9.88 -6.20
N GLN A 51 5.50 10.87 -7.04
CA GLN A 51 6.75 11.61 -6.95
C GLN A 51 6.73 12.73 -5.91
N ASN A 52 5.57 13.02 -5.32
CA ASN A 52 5.47 14.08 -4.32
C ASN A 52 6.14 13.65 -3.00
N LYS A 53 6.86 14.60 -2.38
CA LYS A 53 7.59 14.35 -1.12
C LYS A 53 6.73 14.49 0.13
N ASP A 54 5.49 14.99 0.02
CA ASP A 54 4.58 15.10 1.17
C ASP A 54 4.11 13.72 1.61
N ALA A 55 4.50 13.33 2.82
CA ALA A 55 4.21 12.00 3.36
C ALA A 55 2.71 11.73 3.51
N GLY A 56 1.94 12.74 3.93
CA GLY A 56 0.49 12.60 4.06
C GLY A 56 -0.19 12.42 2.71
N LEU A 57 0.25 13.13 1.67
CA LEU A 57 -0.25 12.92 0.32
C LEU A 57 0.09 11.52 -0.20
N ARG A 58 1.33 11.06 0.01
CA ARG A 58 1.75 9.72 -0.40
C ARG A 58 0.91 8.62 0.25
N GLN A 59 0.60 8.73 1.55
CA GLN A 59 -0.29 7.79 2.23
C GLN A 59 -1.69 7.78 1.63
N MET A 60 -2.23 8.96 1.29
CA MET A 60 -3.54 9.08 0.63
C MET A 60 -3.53 8.48 -0.79
N VAL A 61 -2.42 8.59 -1.52
CA VAL A 61 -2.26 7.96 -2.83
C VAL A 61 -2.36 6.45 -2.73
N TYR A 62 -1.67 5.81 -1.76
CA TYR A 62 -1.77 4.36 -1.57
C TYR A 62 -3.18 3.91 -1.19
N LEU A 63 -3.86 4.69 -0.34
CA LEU A 63 -5.24 4.40 0.02
C LEU A 63 -6.17 4.52 -1.20
N ALA A 64 -5.99 5.58 -2.01
CA ALA A 64 -6.76 5.76 -3.25
C ALA A 64 -6.53 4.61 -4.25
N ILE A 65 -5.28 4.16 -4.43
CA ILE A 65 -4.96 3.00 -5.26
C ILE A 65 -5.72 1.77 -4.76
N LYS A 66 -5.65 1.49 -3.47
CA LYS A 66 -6.31 0.34 -2.87
C LYS A 66 -7.82 0.33 -3.11
N GLU A 67 -8.47 1.47 -2.98
CA GLU A 67 -9.93 1.58 -3.07
C GLU A 67 -10.43 1.72 -4.52
N LEU A 68 -9.66 2.33 -5.42
CA LEU A 68 -10.04 2.50 -6.82
C LEU A 68 -9.67 1.29 -7.69
N ALA A 69 -8.63 0.51 -7.33
CA ALA A 69 -8.17 -0.62 -8.14
C ALA A 69 -9.28 -1.62 -8.51
N PRO A 70 -10.25 -1.96 -7.64
CA PRO A 70 -11.32 -2.88 -8.00
C PRO A 70 -12.28 -2.37 -9.08
N CYS A 71 -12.31 -1.04 -9.30
CA CYS A 71 -13.21 -0.39 -10.24
C CYS A 71 -12.51 0.14 -11.50
N ALA A 72 -11.18 0.23 -11.47
CA ALA A 72 -10.37 0.79 -12.57
C ALA A 72 -9.85 -0.30 -13.51
N GLN A 73 -9.46 0.10 -14.71
CA GLN A 73 -8.80 -0.76 -15.71
C GLN A 73 -7.28 -0.58 -15.69
N ASP A 74 -6.56 -1.57 -16.24
CA ASP A 74 -5.11 -1.53 -16.47
C ASP A 74 -4.27 -1.16 -15.23
N VAL A 75 -4.79 -1.45 -14.04
CA VAL A 75 -4.17 -1.10 -12.74
C VAL A 75 -2.78 -1.71 -12.56
N ILE A 76 -2.49 -2.79 -13.27
CA ILE A 76 -1.21 -3.49 -13.26
C ILE A 76 -0.03 -2.59 -13.68
N MET A 77 -0.29 -1.56 -14.49
CA MET A 77 0.72 -0.63 -14.98
C MET A 77 1.45 0.14 -13.88
N VAL A 78 0.84 0.28 -12.70
CA VAL A 78 1.48 0.99 -11.56
C VAL A 78 2.33 0.09 -10.68
N THR A 79 2.36 -1.21 -10.93
CA THR A 79 3.06 -2.21 -10.12
C THR A 79 4.54 -1.86 -9.92
N ALA A 80 5.25 -1.48 -10.98
CA ALA A 80 6.65 -1.12 -10.90
C ALA A 80 6.91 0.10 -9.98
N SER A 81 6.04 1.09 -10.01
CA SER A 81 6.12 2.28 -9.14
C SER A 81 5.89 1.92 -7.67
N ILE A 82 4.92 1.04 -7.40
CA ILE A 82 4.65 0.55 -6.04
C ILE A 82 5.82 -0.29 -5.53
N MET A 83 6.35 -1.21 -6.36
CA MET A 83 7.48 -2.05 -5.99
C MET A 83 8.74 -1.25 -5.64
N LYS A 84 8.96 -0.12 -6.30
CA LYS A 84 10.05 0.80 -5.96
C LYS A 84 9.95 1.29 -4.51
N ASP A 85 8.75 1.58 -4.05
CA ASP A 85 8.51 2.07 -2.69
C ASP A 85 8.53 0.98 -1.62
N MET A 86 8.54 -0.29 -2.01
CA MET A 86 8.73 -1.42 -1.09
C MET A 86 10.19 -1.68 -0.73
N GLN A 87 11.15 -1.10 -1.47
CA GLN A 87 12.57 -1.34 -1.28
C GLN A 87 13.06 -0.95 0.11
N PRO A 88 14.06 -1.65 0.67
CA PRO A 88 14.62 -1.35 2.00
C PRO A 88 15.21 0.06 2.15
N ASN A 89 15.67 0.64 1.03
CA ASN A 89 16.22 2.00 0.99
C ASN A 89 15.16 3.11 0.89
N THR A 90 13.89 2.75 0.80
CA THR A 90 12.77 3.70 0.79
C THR A 90 12.38 4.06 2.22
N GLU A 91 11.83 5.26 2.42
CA GLU A 91 11.35 5.68 3.72
C GLU A 91 10.31 4.70 4.29
N VAL A 92 10.50 4.34 5.55
CA VAL A 92 9.67 3.35 6.25
C VAL A 92 8.19 3.70 6.21
N VAL A 93 7.84 4.99 6.23
CA VAL A 93 6.45 5.45 6.23
C VAL A 93 5.67 5.03 4.96
N TYR A 94 6.35 4.81 3.85
CA TYR A 94 5.70 4.40 2.59
C TYR A 94 5.59 2.89 2.43
N ARG A 95 6.58 2.14 2.90
CA ARG A 95 6.74 0.70 2.64
C ARG A 95 5.53 -0.14 3.02
N PRO A 96 4.93 -0.03 4.23
CA PRO A 96 3.75 -0.82 4.60
C PRO A 96 2.54 -0.54 3.70
N ASN A 97 2.35 0.72 3.31
CA ASN A 97 1.23 1.12 2.47
C ASN A 97 1.42 0.66 1.02
N ALA A 98 2.66 0.71 0.52
CA ALA A 98 3.01 0.16 -0.78
C ALA A 98 2.74 -1.36 -0.85
N ILE A 99 3.13 -2.11 0.18
CA ILE A 99 2.87 -3.56 0.28
C ILE A 99 1.35 -3.84 0.22
N ARG A 100 0.55 -3.12 1.00
CA ARG A 100 -0.91 -3.31 1.01
C ARG A 100 -1.56 -2.91 -0.32
N ALA A 101 -1.10 -1.84 -0.95
CA ALA A 101 -1.63 -1.39 -2.25
C ALA A 101 -1.27 -2.37 -3.37
N LEU A 102 -0.05 -2.93 -3.33
CA LEU A 102 0.40 -3.91 -4.32
C LEU A 102 -0.57 -5.08 -4.42
N MET A 103 -1.07 -5.59 -3.30
CA MET A 103 -2.02 -6.71 -3.25
C MET A 103 -3.36 -6.44 -3.97
N ARG A 104 -3.63 -5.21 -4.33
CA ARG A 104 -4.86 -4.83 -5.03
C ARG A 104 -4.67 -4.64 -6.54
N VAL A 105 -3.44 -4.57 -6.99
CA VAL A 105 -3.10 -4.28 -8.39
C VAL A 105 -2.37 -5.42 -9.08
N ILE A 106 -1.82 -6.38 -8.33
CA ILE A 106 -1.10 -7.51 -8.92
C ILE A 106 -2.05 -8.59 -9.41
N ASP A 107 -1.64 -9.24 -10.47
CA ASP A 107 -2.22 -10.49 -10.94
C ASP A 107 -1.54 -11.69 -10.24
N PRO A 108 -2.24 -12.81 -9.95
CA PRO A 108 -1.66 -14.01 -9.37
C PRO A 108 -0.43 -14.54 -10.11
N SER A 109 -0.35 -14.35 -11.43
CA SER A 109 0.82 -14.74 -12.24
C SER A 109 2.10 -13.97 -11.88
N MET A 110 1.98 -12.77 -11.30
CA MET A 110 3.10 -11.92 -10.91
C MET A 110 3.66 -12.23 -9.51
N VAL A 111 2.99 -13.05 -8.72
CA VAL A 111 3.37 -13.33 -7.33
C VAL A 111 4.80 -13.87 -7.22
N GLN A 112 5.23 -14.70 -8.17
CA GLN A 112 6.62 -15.18 -8.21
C GLN A 112 7.63 -14.04 -8.41
N GLY A 113 7.31 -13.05 -9.23
CA GLY A 113 8.18 -11.88 -9.48
C GLY A 113 8.38 -11.00 -8.26
N ILE A 114 7.40 -10.95 -7.36
CA ILE A 114 7.44 -10.13 -6.13
C ILE A 114 7.84 -10.93 -4.89
N GLU A 115 7.95 -12.25 -4.99
CA GLU A 115 8.24 -13.16 -3.86
C GLU A 115 9.43 -12.68 -3.02
N ARG A 116 10.55 -12.34 -3.66
CA ARG A 116 11.75 -11.88 -2.96
C ARG A 116 11.51 -10.63 -2.11
N TYR A 117 10.72 -9.71 -2.61
CA TYR A 117 10.41 -8.45 -1.89
C TYR A 117 9.52 -8.70 -0.69
N LEU A 118 8.52 -9.57 -0.82
CA LEU A 118 7.62 -9.92 0.27
C LEU A 118 8.34 -10.73 1.34
N LYS A 119 9.16 -11.72 0.97
CA LYS A 119 9.97 -12.49 1.92
C LYS A 119 10.90 -11.59 2.73
N SER A 120 11.60 -10.66 2.08
CA SER A 120 12.43 -9.66 2.77
C SER A 120 11.61 -8.74 3.67
N ALA A 121 10.39 -8.38 3.29
CA ALA A 121 9.53 -7.54 4.10
C ALA A 121 8.91 -8.28 5.31
N ILE A 122 8.67 -9.59 5.21
CA ILE A 122 8.18 -10.42 6.33
C ILE A 122 9.17 -10.38 7.50
N VAL A 123 10.46 -10.48 7.23
CA VAL A 123 11.54 -10.47 8.22
C VAL A 123 12.14 -9.07 8.44
N ASP A 124 11.43 -8.03 8.06
CA ASP A 124 11.90 -6.66 8.25
C ASP A 124 11.93 -6.29 9.73
N ARG A 125 12.98 -5.54 10.12
CA ARG A 125 13.15 -5.07 11.51
C ARG A 125 12.06 -4.08 11.95
N ASN A 126 11.42 -3.41 10.99
CA ASN A 126 10.31 -2.51 11.28
C ASN A 126 9.01 -3.29 11.41
N PRO A 127 8.35 -3.27 12.59
CA PRO A 127 7.13 -4.05 12.84
C PRO A 127 5.98 -3.73 11.90
N SER A 128 5.86 -2.47 11.45
CA SER A 128 4.79 -2.06 10.54
C SER A 128 4.97 -2.65 9.15
N VAL A 129 6.22 -2.80 8.69
CA VAL A 129 6.56 -3.43 7.40
C VAL A 129 6.31 -4.93 7.48
N SER A 130 6.83 -5.59 8.52
CA SER A 130 6.65 -7.03 8.75
C SER A 130 5.17 -7.38 8.87
N CYS A 131 4.40 -6.64 9.67
CA CYS A 131 2.96 -6.85 9.81
C CYS A 131 2.22 -6.67 8.48
N ALA A 132 2.55 -5.63 7.70
CA ALA A 132 1.93 -5.42 6.40
C ALA A 132 2.23 -6.58 5.44
N ALA A 133 3.47 -7.09 5.43
CA ALA A 133 3.88 -8.21 4.60
C ALA A 133 3.20 -9.52 5.02
N LEU A 134 3.12 -9.82 6.33
CA LEU A 134 2.43 -11.00 6.84
C LEU A 134 0.95 -11.03 6.48
N VAL A 135 0.23 -9.92 6.70
CA VAL A 135 -1.19 -9.80 6.34
C VAL A 135 -1.39 -9.92 4.84
N SER A 136 -0.52 -9.29 4.04
CA SER A 136 -0.57 -9.39 2.58
C SER A 136 -0.29 -10.81 2.09
N SER A 137 0.65 -11.51 2.71
CA SER A 137 0.95 -12.92 2.41
C SER A 137 -0.23 -13.84 2.72
N TYR A 138 -0.97 -13.56 3.80
CA TYR A 138 -2.19 -14.30 4.11
C TYR A 138 -3.26 -14.13 3.02
N HIS A 139 -3.46 -12.92 2.50
CA HIS A 139 -4.37 -12.71 1.37
C HIS A 139 -3.91 -13.44 0.11
N LEU A 140 -2.62 -13.38 -0.21
CA LEU A 140 -2.05 -14.12 -1.34
C LEU A 140 -2.13 -15.64 -1.20
N PHE A 141 -2.12 -16.15 0.03
CA PHE A 141 -2.23 -17.59 0.28
C PHE A 141 -3.54 -18.18 -0.25
N VAL A 142 -4.60 -17.40 -0.31
CA VAL A 142 -5.89 -17.82 -0.87
C VAL A 142 -5.80 -18.00 -2.38
N GLU A 143 -5.08 -17.13 -3.07
CA GLU A 143 -5.01 -17.08 -4.54
C GLU A 143 -3.79 -17.82 -5.11
N SER A 144 -2.67 -17.82 -4.38
CA SER A 144 -1.37 -18.38 -4.85
C SER A 144 -0.73 -19.25 -3.77
N ARG A 145 -1.48 -20.25 -3.32
CA ARG A 145 -1.12 -21.12 -2.17
C ARG A 145 0.26 -21.78 -2.30
N ASP A 146 0.61 -22.28 -3.49
CA ASP A 146 1.85 -23.05 -3.69
C ASP A 146 3.10 -22.16 -3.61
N VAL A 147 2.98 -20.89 -3.98
CA VAL A 147 4.07 -19.92 -3.84
C VAL A 147 4.24 -19.53 -2.37
N VAL A 148 3.16 -19.15 -1.70
CA VAL A 148 3.21 -18.63 -0.33
C VAL A 148 3.59 -19.72 0.70
N LYS A 149 3.23 -20.98 0.46
CA LYS A 149 3.68 -22.11 1.31
C LYS A 149 5.20 -22.19 1.47
N ARG A 150 5.97 -21.75 0.49
CA ARG A 150 7.43 -21.75 0.53
C ARG A 150 8.03 -20.69 1.46
N TRP A 151 7.21 -19.78 1.98
CA TRP A 151 7.65 -18.69 2.86
C TRP A 151 7.57 -19.04 4.36
N GLY A 152 7.37 -20.30 4.67
CA GLY A 152 7.22 -20.79 6.05
C GLY A 152 8.39 -20.43 6.97
N ASN A 153 9.63 -20.45 6.45
CA ASN A 153 10.81 -20.11 7.23
C ASN A 153 10.82 -18.62 7.61
N GLU A 154 10.50 -17.72 6.67
CA GLU A 154 10.43 -16.28 6.92
C GLU A 154 9.30 -15.93 7.89
N VAL A 155 8.16 -16.61 7.77
CA VAL A 155 7.03 -16.44 8.71
C VAL A 155 7.43 -16.91 10.11
N GLN A 156 8.11 -18.04 10.24
CA GLN A 156 8.59 -18.56 11.52
C GLN A 156 9.62 -17.61 12.15
N GLU A 157 10.52 -17.05 11.36
CA GLU A 157 11.49 -16.03 11.82
C GLU A 157 10.77 -14.79 12.33
N ALA A 158 9.78 -14.27 11.59
CA ALA A 158 9.00 -13.10 11.98
C ALA A 158 8.22 -13.32 13.30
N ILE A 159 7.68 -14.52 13.54
CA ILE A 159 6.99 -14.88 14.79
C ILE A 159 7.97 -14.85 15.97
N ASN A 160 9.22 -15.27 15.75
CA ASN A 160 10.26 -15.28 16.78
C ASN A 160 10.88 -13.90 17.03
N MET A 161 10.71 -12.94 16.12
CA MET A 161 11.09 -11.56 16.34
C MET A 161 10.16 -10.94 17.38
N ARG A 162 10.63 -10.81 18.64
CA ARG A 162 9.87 -10.12 19.69
C ARG A 162 9.67 -8.67 19.28
N PRO A 163 8.43 -8.15 19.27
CA PRO A 163 8.22 -6.71 19.08
C PRO A 163 8.90 -5.96 20.23
N ALA A 164 9.71 -4.96 19.91
CA ALA A 164 10.42 -4.12 20.88
C ALA A 164 9.49 -3.30 21.81
N VAL A 165 8.17 -3.47 21.70
CA VAL A 165 7.14 -2.66 22.37
C VAL A 165 6.86 -3.11 23.82
N THR A 166 7.34 -4.26 24.28
CA THR A 166 6.99 -4.78 25.62
C THR A 166 7.97 -4.37 26.73
N GLN A 167 8.96 -3.53 26.46
CA GLN A 167 9.91 -3.12 27.53
C GLN A 167 9.59 -1.80 28.24
N ASN A 168 8.57 -1.05 27.83
CA ASN A 168 8.23 0.25 28.43
C ASN A 168 6.99 0.26 29.35
N THR A 169 6.46 -0.89 29.75
CA THR A 169 5.31 -0.94 30.69
C THR A 169 5.72 -1.14 32.15
N SER A 170 7.02 -1.16 32.46
CA SER A 170 7.49 -1.31 33.84
C SER A 170 7.73 0.01 34.61
N SER A 171 7.39 1.18 34.01
CA SER A 171 7.53 2.49 34.66
C SER A 171 6.22 3.19 35.07
N PHE A 172 5.09 2.47 35.07
CA PHE A 172 3.82 2.97 35.61
C PHE A 172 3.38 2.24 36.89
N SER A 173 4.33 1.96 37.79
CA SER A 173 4.01 1.57 39.17
C SER A 173 4.46 2.69 40.09
N GLY A 174 3.65 3.72 40.23
CA GLY A 174 3.93 4.80 41.15
C GLY A 174 2.91 5.93 41.01
N PHE A 175 1.70 5.67 41.47
CA PHE A 175 0.78 6.63 42.11
C PHE A 175 -0.18 5.86 42.99
#